data_bbf3e8936a3129f0e0a318c6b7474572
#
_entry.id   bbf3e8936a3129f0e0a318c6b7474572
#
_cell.length_a   1.000
_cell.length_b   1.000
_cell.length_c   1.000
_cell.angle_alpha   90.00
_cell.angle_beta   90.00
_cell.angle_gamma   90.00
#
_symmetry.space_group_name_H-M   'P 1'
#
loop_
_entity.id
_entity.type
_entity.pdbx_description
1 polymer ?
#
loop_
_entity_poly.entity_id
_entity_poly.type
_entity_poly.pdbx_seq_one_letter_code
_entity_poly.pdbx_strand_id
1 'polypeptide(L)'
;FLSTSIHRYDTWDHKKVDPKLGGDDALRELIHKAHEKEIKIILDCSLNHFHPQNYAFQDLIKNGEKSEFADWFTVYDYPVRLKYRPHLLSKTHKVGWDGEEDQYKTYLEDITFKETNLEVEIVDDDGPIIEPTFKAWWGVPDMVKVDMTSDGARKWALDVAKYWVKEFDIDGWRMDVAKEIDLPFWSEFR
;
A
#
# COMPACT_ATOMS: atom_id res chain seq x y z
N PHE A 1 8.08 5.22 -6.38
CA PHE A 1 8.16 5.44 -4.93
C PHE A 1 8.84 4.28 -4.24
N LEU A 2 9.08 4.41 -2.95
CA LEU A 2 9.70 3.36 -2.14
C LEU A 2 8.68 2.25 -1.90
N SER A 3 8.95 1.05 -2.42
CA SER A 3 8.09 -0.11 -2.31
C SER A 3 8.90 -1.41 -2.19
N THR A 4 8.25 -2.50 -1.81
CA THR A 4 8.90 -3.79 -1.58
C THR A 4 8.91 -4.66 -2.83
N SER A 5 7.86 -4.61 -3.63
CA SER A 5 7.66 -5.44 -4.82
C SER A 5 8.29 -4.88 -6.10
N ILE A 6 8.33 -5.73 -7.12
CA ILE A 6 8.76 -5.35 -8.48
C ILE A 6 7.70 -4.48 -9.17
N HIS A 7 6.40 -4.72 -8.92
CA HIS A 7 5.31 -3.95 -9.54
C HIS A 7 5.16 -2.54 -8.97
N ARG A 8 5.68 -2.26 -7.75
CA ARG A 8 5.74 -0.94 -7.13
C ARG A 8 4.42 -0.32 -6.64
N TYR A 9 3.30 -1.03 -6.69
CA TYR A 9 2.01 -0.52 -6.20
C TYR A 9 1.81 -0.73 -4.71
N ASP A 10 2.67 -1.48 -4.02
CA ASP A 10 2.76 -1.65 -2.58
C ASP A 10 3.67 -0.59 -1.94
N THR A 11 3.46 0.65 -2.28
CA THR A 11 4.26 1.77 -1.78
C THR A 11 4.13 1.91 -0.27
N TRP A 12 5.23 2.04 0.45
CA TRP A 12 5.20 2.30 1.89
C TRP A 12 5.71 3.71 2.27
N ASP A 13 6.55 4.34 1.45
CA ASP A 13 6.89 5.75 1.59
C ASP A 13 6.66 6.47 0.26
N HIS A 14 5.58 7.26 0.23
CA HIS A 14 5.14 7.99 -0.96
C HIS A 14 5.94 9.26 -1.23
N LYS A 15 6.86 9.66 -0.33
CA LYS A 15 7.69 10.86 -0.49
C LYS A 15 9.17 10.54 -0.72
N LYS A 16 9.46 9.28 -1.08
CA LYS A 16 10.82 8.83 -1.43
C LYS A 16 10.88 8.08 -2.73
N VAL A 17 11.94 8.32 -3.48
CA VAL A 17 12.32 7.47 -4.60
C VAL A 17 13.11 6.27 -4.07
N ASP A 18 12.80 5.08 -4.58
CA ASP A 18 13.55 3.88 -4.22
C ASP A 18 15.04 4.04 -4.59
N PRO A 19 15.97 3.84 -3.63
CA PRO A 19 17.42 3.89 -3.90
C PRO A 19 17.87 2.94 -5.02
N LYS A 20 17.16 1.82 -5.22
CA LYS A 20 17.42 0.90 -6.34
C LYS A 20 17.20 1.53 -7.71
N LEU A 21 16.41 2.61 -7.78
CA LEU A 21 16.17 3.41 -9.00
C LEU A 21 17.05 4.67 -9.07
N GLY A 22 18.02 4.80 -8.14
CA GLY A 22 18.91 5.94 -8.06
C GLY A 22 18.51 7.00 -7.02
N GLY A 23 17.38 6.83 -6.35
CA GLY A 23 16.92 7.75 -5.31
C GLY A 23 16.45 9.10 -5.85
N ASP A 24 16.26 10.05 -4.94
CA ASP A 24 15.70 11.38 -5.22
C ASP A 24 16.55 12.19 -6.20
N ASP A 25 17.88 12.09 -6.10
CA ASP A 25 18.79 12.85 -6.96
C ASP A 25 18.68 12.41 -8.43
N ALA A 26 18.60 11.10 -8.68
CA ALA A 26 18.44 10.58 -10.05
C ALA A 26 17.11 11.02 -10.67
N LEU A 27 16.04 11.07 -9.90
CA LEU A 27 14.75 11.56 -10.39
C LEU A 27 14.79 13.07 -10.68
N ARG A 28 15.42 13.89 -9.82
CA ARG A 28 15.63 15.33 -10.08
C ARG A 28 16.42 15.57 -11.37
N GLU A 29 17.49 14.80 -11.57
CA GLU A 29 18.29 14.87 -12.79
C GLU A 29 17.47 14.48 -14.03
N LEU A 30 16.68 13.40 -13.92
CA LEU A 30 15.80 12.96 -15.02
C LEU A 30 14.80 14.06 -15.41
N ILE A 31 14.10 14.64 -14.43
CA ILE A 31 13.11 15.70 -14.67
C ILE A 31 13.76 16.91 -15.31
N HIS A 32 14.90 17.36 -14.76
CA HIS A 32 15.64 18.50 -15.31
C HIS A 32 16.02 18.26 -16.80
N LYS A 33 16.62 17.13 -17.11
CA LYS A 33 17.02 16.77 -18.50
C LYS A 33 15.83 16.57 -19.42
N ALA A 34 14.69 16.11 -18.90
CA ALA A 34 13.45 16.00 -19.67
C ALA A 34 12.91 17.40 -20.03
N HIS A 35 12.86 18.30 -19.08
CA HIS A 35 12.39 19.68 -19.27
C HIS A 35 13.29 20.46 -20.25
N GLU A 36 14.61 20.28 -20.21
CA GLU A 36 15.52 20.86 -21.21
C GLU A 36 15.16 20.45 -22.65
N LYS A 37 14.45 19.34 -22.82
CA LYS A 37 13.99 18.79 -24.10
C LYS A 37 12.49 18.98 -24.34
N GLU A 38 11.84 19.81 -23.54
CA GLU A 38 10.40 20.06 -23.58
C GLU A 38 9.55 18.79 -23.36
N ILE A 39 10.11 17.76 -22.67
CA ILE A 39 9.41 16.52 -22.32
C ILE A 39 8.79 16.67 -20.94
N LYS A 40 7.48 16.42 -20.85
CA LYS A 40 6.72 16.42 -19.61
C LYS A 40 6.85 15.11 -18.83
N ILE A 41 6.95 15.21 -17.50
CA ILE A 41 7.07 14.05 -16.62
C ILE A 41 5.79 13.88 -15.81
N ILE A 42 5.15 12.74 -15.95
CA ILE A 42 3.98 12.31 -15.18
C ILE A 42 4.40 11.14 -14.31
N LEU A 43 4.16 11.21 -13.01
CA LEU A 43 4.40 10.10 -12.09
C LEU A 43 3.15 9.24 -11.93
N ASP A 44 3.36 7.95 -11.79
CA ASP A 44 2.33 6.98 -11.46
C ASP A 44 2.24 6.80 -9.94
N CYS A 45 1.04 6.90 -9.37
CA CYS A 45 0.83 6.79 -7.93
C CYS A 45 -0.47 6.06 -7.61
N SER A 46 -0.43 5.19 -6.59
CA SER A 46 -1.63 4.70 -5.91
C SER A 46 -1.78 5.42 -4.57
N LEU A 47 -2.89 6.14 -4.38
CA LEU A 47 -3.29 6.69 -3.08
C LEU A 47 -4.36 5.85 -2.40
N ASN A 48 -4.88 4.84 -3.10
CA ASN A 48 -5.96 3.98 -2.63
C ASN A 48 -5.51 2.97 -1.56
N HIS A 49 -4.26 2.56 -1.62
CA HIS A 49 -3.67 1.58 -0.73
C HIS A 49 -2.17 1.79 -0.61
N PHE A 50 -1.58 1.20 0.42
CA PHE A 50 -0.15 1.19 0.63
C PHE A 50 0.30 -0.10 1.36
N HIS A 51 1.61 -0.33 1.40
CA HIS A 51 2.19 -1.47 2.08
C HIS A 51 2.06 -1.35 3.61
N PRO A 52 1.90 -2.47 4.35
CA PRO A 52 1.81 -2.46 5.83
C PRO A 52 2.97 -1.78 6.56
N GLN A 53 4.14 -1.61 5.94
CA GLN A 53 5.26 -0.83 6.49
C GLN A 53 5.01 0.68 6.56
N ASN A 54 3.94 1.19 5.93
CA ASN A 54 3.61 2.60 6.04
C ASN A 54 3.43 3.01 7.51
N TYR A 55 3.98 4.17 7.87
CA TYR A 55 4.04 4.64 9.26
C TYR A 55 2.68 4.69 9.95
N ALA A 56 1.62 5.07 9.24
CA ALA A 56 0.28 5.16 9.81
C ALA A 56 -0.28 3.77 10.15
N PHE A 57 -0.02 2.78 9.29
CA PHE A 57 -0.45 1.41 9.57
C PHE A 57 0.41 0.73 10.63
N GLN A 58 1.71 1.05 10.69
CA GLN A 58 2.58 0.59 11.78
C GLN A 58 2.14 1.15 13.14
N ASP A 59 1.69 2.39 13.19
CA ASP A 59 1.09 2.95 14.41
C ASP A 59 -0.20 2.23 14.77
N LEU A 60 -1.05 1.91 13.79
CA LEU A 60 -2.27 1.14 14.01
C LEU A 60 -1.99 -0.27 14.57
N ILE A 61 -1.00 -0.98 14.03
CA ILE A 61 -0.59 -2.30 14.53
C ILE A 61 -0.17 -2.20 16.00
N LYS A 62 0.63 -1.19 16.33
CA LYS A 62 1.18 -0.99 17.67
C LYS A 62 0.13 -0.53 18.70
N ASN A 63 -0.74 0.39 18.34
CA ASN A 63 -1.62 1.10 19.26
C ASN A 63 -3.10 0.67 19.17
N GLY A 64 -3.45 -0.15 18.15
CA GLY A 64 -4.80 -0.64 17.92
C GLY A 64 -5.82 0.50 17.77
N GLU A 65 -6.95 0.40 18.43
CA GLU A 65 -8.01 1.41 18.42
C GLU A 65 -7.58 2.80 18.94
N LYS A 66 -6.45 2.86 19.65
CA LYS A 66 -5.90 4.12 20.18
C LYS A 66 -4.92 4.81 19.22
N SER A 67 -4.70 4.25 18.05
CA SER A 67 -3.87 4.87 17.02
C SER A 67 -4.48 6.20 16.58
N GLU A 68 -3.64 7.22 16.40
CA GLU A 68 -4.06 8.49 15.81
C GLU A 68 -4.49 8.37 14.34
N PHE A 69 -4.16 7.23 13.71
CA PHE A 69 -4.51 6.92 12.31
C PHE A 69 -5.63 5.87 12.22
N ALA A 70 -6.31 5.52 13.32
CA ALA A 70 -7.30 4.44 13.32
C ALA A 70 -8.43 4.69 12.30
N ASP A 71 -8.84 5.93 12.10
CA ASP A 71 -9.87 6.33 11.14
C ASP A 71 -9.42 6.31 9.66
N TRP A 72 -8.11 6.07 9.40
CA TRP A 72 -7.61 5.88 8.04
C TRP A 72 -7.90 4.48 7.48
N PHE A 73 -8.32 3.56 8.35
CA PHE A 73 -8.45 2.16 8.02
C PHE A 73 -9.80 1.59 8.46
N THR A 74 -10.32 0.66 7.68
CA THR A 74 -11.41 -0.22 8.12
C THR A 74 -10.81 -1.46 8.76
N VAL A 75 -10.96 -1.61 10.07
CA VAL A 75 -10.53 -2.80 10.82
C VAL A 75 -11.75 -3.62 11.21
N TYR A 76 -11.70 -4.92 10.95
CA TYR A 76 -12.79 -5.86 11.23
C TYR A 76 -12.64 -6.54 12.59
N ASP A 77 -11.37 -6.71 13.03
CA ASP A 77 -11.06 -7.39 14.30
C ASP A 77 -9.68 -6.93 14.80
N TYR A 78 -9.57 -6.72 16.12
CA TYR A 78 -8.33 -6.35 16.80
C TYR A 78 -7.79 -7.51 17.65
N PRO A 79 -6.46 -7.62 17.83
CA PRO A 79 -5.42 -6.81 17.21
C PRO A 79 -5.37 -7.01 15.71
N VAL A 80 -4.84 -6.02 14.98
CA VAL A 80 -4.63 -6.10 13.53
C VAL A 80 -3.66 -7.23 13.21
N ARG A 81 -4.08 -8.22 12.40
CA ARG A 81 -3.32 -9.43 12.09
C ARG A 81 -3.78 -10.11 10.81
N LEU A 82 -3.09 -11.18 10.42
CA LEU A 82 -3.52 -12.09 9.36
C LEU A 82 -4.00 -13.41 9.95
N LYS A 83 -5.15 -13.89 9.53
CA LYS A 83 -5.61 -15.27 9.77
C LYS A 83 -5.09 -16.17 8.67
N TYR A 84 -4.48 -17.29 9.03
CA TYR A 84 -3.93 -18.26 8.08
C TYR A 84 -4.54 -19.65 8.28
N ARG A 85 -4.99 -20.26 7.20
CA ARG A 85 -5.69 -21.56 7.17
C ARG A 85 -4.91 -22.59 6.36
N PRO A 86 -3.80 -23.13 6.91
CA PRO A 86 -2.97 -24.10 6.18
C PRO A 86 -3.72 -25.39 5.80
N HIS A 87 -4.75 -25.79 6.54
CA HIS A 87 -5.56 -26.97 6.27
C HIS A 87 -6.36 -26.86 4.96
N LEU A 88 -6.56 -25.67 4.42
CA LEU A 88 -7.26 -25.43 3.16
C LEU A 88 -6.35 -25.54 1.93
N LEU A 89 -5.02 -25.50 2.09
CA LEU A 89 -4.06 -25.59 0.98
C LEU A 89 -4.25 -26.86 0.13
N SER A 90 -4.57 -27.99 0.77
CA SER A 90 -4.81 -29.25 0.08
C SER A 90 -6.17 -29.34 -0.62
N LYS A 91 -7.11 -28.46 -0.31
CA LYS A 91 -8.48 -28.45 -0.84
C LYS A 91 -8.67 -27.49 -2.02
N THR A 92 -7.76 -26.56 -2.21
CA THR A 92 -7.89 -25.50 -3.20
C THR A 92 -6.93 -25.66 -4.36
N HIS A 93 -7.35 -26.40 -5.39
CA HIS A 93 -6.65 -26.41 -6.67
C HIS A 93 -6.99 -25.18 -7.55
N LYS A 94 -7.77 -24.21 -7.06
CA LYS A 94 -8.21 -23.06 -7.87
C LYS A 94 -8.71 -21.91 -7.01
N VAL A 95 -7.86 -21.03 -6.57
CA VAL A 95 -8.24 -19.62 -6.39
C VAL A 95 -7.04 -18.74 -6.72
N GLY A 96 -7.02 -18.18 -7.91
CA GLY A 96 -6.30 -16.97 -8.31
C GLY A 96 -4.75 -16.92 -8.23
N TRP A 97 -4.15 -17.74 -7.42
CA TRP A 97 -2.73 -17.99 -7.28
C TRP A 97 -2.51 -19.49 -7.48
N ASP A 98 -1.97 -19.88 -8.62
CA ASP A 98 -1.55 -21.26 -8.90
C ASP A 98 -0.26 -21.62 -8.13
N GLY A 99 -0.21 -21.24 -6.84
CA GLY A 99 0.96 -21.40 -6.00
C GLY A 99 0.93 -22.71 -5.19
N GLU A 100 2.06 -23.41 -5.17
CA GLU A 100 2.31 -24.53 -4.26
C GLU A 100 2.38 -24.03 -2.80
N GLU A 101 2.26 -24.94 -1.83
CA GLU A 101 2.31 -24.64 -0.38
C GLU A 101 3.50 -23.75 0.01
N ASP A 102 4.66 -23.96 -0.60
CA ASP A 102 5.87 -23.18 -0.36
C ASP A 102 5.74 -21.71 -0.78
N GLN A 103 4.90 -21.39 -1.78
CA GLN A 103 4.69 -20.01 -2.22
C GLN A 103 3.84 -19.22 -1.22
N TYR A 104 2.81 -19.83 -0.63
CA TYR A 104 2.02 -19.19 0.44
C TYR A 104 2.86 -18.96 1.69
N LYS A 105 3.73 -19.90 2.01
CA LYS A 105 4.65 -19.80 3.13
C LYS A 105 5.67 -18.69 2.90
N THR A 106 6.28 -18.64 1.74
CA THR A 106 7.21 -17.58 1.33
C THR A 106 6.52 -16.22 1.33
N TYR A 107 5.29 -16.13 0.79
CA TYR A 107 4.51 -14.90 0.79
C TYR A 107 4.19 -14.40 2.21
N LEU A 108 3.80 -15.31 3.12
CA LEU A 108 3.58 -14.97 4.52
C LEU A 108 4.87 -14.54 5.21
N GLU A 109 5.98 -15.21 4.92
CA GLU A 109 7.29 -14.85 5.45
C GLU A 109 7.72 -13.45 4.96
N ASP A 110 7.53 -13.14 3.70
CA ASP A 110 7.87 -11.84 3.12
C ASP A 110 7.02 -10.71 3.72
N ILE A 111 5.72 -10.93 3.92
CA ILE A 111 4.83 -9.90 4.48
C ILE A 111 4.99 -9.74 6.00
N THR A 112 5.21 -10.82 6.74
CA THR A 112 5.08 -10.80 8.19
C THR A 112 6.39 -10.72 8.94
N PHE A 113 7.49 -11.24 8.40
CA PHE A 113 8.63 -11.59 9.25
C PHE A 113 9.73 -10.55 9.38
N LYS A 114 9.83 -9.53 8.55
CA LYS A 114 10.99 -8.64 8.69
C LYS A 114 10.67 -7.16 8.86
N GLU A 115 9.53 -6.71 8.42
CA GLU A 115 9.35 -5.26 8.28
C GLU A 115 7.93 -4.75 8.58
N THR A 116 6.92 -5.62 8.75
CA THR A 116 5.53 -5.19 8.91
C THR A 116 4.97 -5.27 10.32
N ASN A 117 5.59 -6.06 11.21
CA ASN A 117 5.07 -6.37 12.56
C ASN A 117 3.65 -6.96 12.60
N LEU A 118 3.14 -7.44 11.46
CA LEU A 118 1.87 -8.16 11.42
C LEU A 118 2.01 -9.55 12.02
N GLU A 119 1.14 -9.88 12.95
CA GLU A 119 1.05 -11.22 13.51
C GLU A 119 0.25 -12.14 12.58
N VAL A 120 0.57 -13.44 12.59
CA VAL A 120 -0.17 -14.49 11.90
C VAL A 120 -0.82 -15.39 12.92
N GLU A 121 -2.15 -15.46 12.90
CA GLU A 121 -2.96 -16.40 13.68
C GLU A 121 -3.31 -17.61 12.81
N ILE A 122 -2.92 -18.80 13.23
CA ILE A 122 -3.36 -20.04 12.58
C ILE A 122 -4.76 -20.37 13.08
N VAL A 123 -5.71 -20.48 12.15
CA VAL A 123 -7.11 -20.78 12.44
C VAL A 123 -7.57 -22.04 11.72
N ASP A 124 -8.56 -22.73 12.29
CA ASP A 124 -9.13 -23.98 11.77
C ASP A 124 -10.64 -23.82 11.53
N ASP A 125 -10.99 -22.77 10.82
CA ASP A 125 -12.36 -22.47 10.38
C ASP A 125 -12.43 -22.40 8.85
N ASP A 126 -13.62 -22.19 8.30
CA ASP A 126 -13.80 -21.97 6.86
C ASP A 126 -13.53 -20.49 6.51
N GLY A 127 -12.86 -20.26 5.39
CA GLY A 127 -12.56 -18.92 4.91
C GLY A 127 -11.47 -18.88 3.84
N PRO A 128 -10.96 -17.69 3.48
CA PRO A 128 -9.78 -17.56 2.63
C PRO A 128 -8.53 -18.17 3.30
N ILE A 129 -7.59 -18.66 2.50
CA ILE A 129 -6.33 -19.24 3.03
C ILE A 129 -5.59 -18.21 3.89
N ILE A 130 -5.50 -16.98 3.40
CA ILE A 130 -4.99 -15.81 4.13
C ILE A 130 -6.09 -14.77 4.17
N GLU A 131 -6.41 -14.26 5.35
CA GLU A 131 -7.45 -13.27 5.57
C GLU A 131 -6.94 -12.18 6.50
N PRO A 132 -6.81 -10.93 6.00
CA PRO A 132 -6.48 -9.81 6.87
C PRO A 132 -7.67 -9.42 7.76
N THR A 133 -7.41 -9.08 9.03
CA THR A 133 -8.45 -8.53 9.93
C THR A 133 -8.74 -7.05 9.66
N PHE A 134 -8.28 -6.56 8.53
CA PHE A 134 -8.46 -5.19 8.04
C PHE A 134 -8.80 -5.18 6.56
N LYS A 135 -9.36 -4.10 6.10
CA LYS A 135 -9.68 -3.95 4.67
C LYS A 135 -8.40 -3.80 3.86
N ALA A 136 -8.18 -4.76 2.95
CA ALA A 136 -7.12 -4.71 1.96
C ALA A 136 -7.73 -4.61 0.55
N TRP A 137 -6.99 -4.01 -0.40
CA TRP A 137 -7.43 -3.93 -1.78
C TRP A 137 -7.49 -5.33 -2.38
N TRP A 138 -8.68 -5.75 -2.79
CA TRP A 138 -9.00 -7.11 -3.26
C TRP A 138 -8.61 -8.24 -2.29
N GLY A 139 -8.50 -7.92 -1.00
CA GLY A 139 -8.09 -8.91 0.02
C GLY A 139 -6.60 -9.22 0.03
N VAL A 140 -5.79 -8.49 -0.72
CA VAL A 140 -4.33 -8.66 -0.81
C VAL A 140 -3.67 -7.97 0.40
N PRO A 141 -3.08 -8.72 1.36
CA PRO A 141 -2.65 -8.17 2.65
C PRO A 141 -1.57 -7.09 2.59
N ASP A 142 -0.71 -7.11 1.56
CA ASP A 142 0.32 -6.10 1.32
C ASP A 142 -0.19 -4.81 0.66
N MET A 143 -1.51 -4.74 0.42
CA MET A 143 -2.20 -3.58 -0.14
C MET A 143 -3.29 -3.08 0.80
N VAL A 144 -2.88 -2.52 1.95
CA VAL A 144 -3.79 -1.98 2.97
C VAL A 144 -4.63 -0.86 2.37
N LYS A 145 -5.95 -1.03 2.36
CA LYS A 145 -6.89 -0.03 1.82
C LYS A 145 -6.95 1.19 2.72
N VAL A 146 -6.75 2.37 2.13
CA VAL A 146 -6.91 3.66 2.81
C VAL A 146 -8.35 4.13 2.69
N ASP A 147 -8.92 4.58 3.81
CA ASP A 147 -10.26 5.19 3.84
C ASP A 147 -10.18 6.69 3.58
N MET A 148 -10.47 7.09 2.36
CA MET A 148 -10.47 8.50 1.95
C MET A 148 -11.65 9.30 2.47
N THR A 149 -12.53 8.72 3.30
CA THR A 149 -13.53 9.48 4.05
C THR A 149 -12.92 10.12 5.30
N SER A 150 -11.78 9.62 5.79
CA SER A 150 -11.00 10.26 6.86
C SER A 150 -10.35 11.56 6.37
N ASP A 151 -10.54 12.65 7.11
CA ASP A 151 -9.90 13.93 6.83
C ASP A 151 -8.37 13.84 6.92
N GLY A 152 -7.86 13.03 7.85
CA GLY A 152 -6.43 12.78 8.01
C GLY A 152 -5.83 12.09 6.79
N ALA A 153 -6.47 11.02 6.32
CA ALA A 153 -6.05 10.29 5.13
C ALA A 153 -6.11 11.17 3.86
N ARG A 154 -7.17 11.95 3.70
CA ARG A 154 -7.29 12.92 2.58
C ARG A 154 -6.17 13.94 2.60
N LYS A 155 -5.91 14.54 3.76
CA LYS A 155 -4.82 15.52 3.94
C LYS A 155 -3.47 14.88 3.59
N TRP A 156 -3.19 13.68 4.08
CA TRP A 156 -1.98 12.94 3.72
C TRP A 156 -1.85 12.77 2.21
N ALA A 157 -2.90 12.30 1.54
CA ALA A 157 -2.90 12.07 0.09
C ALA A 157 -2.63 13.36 -0.71
N LEU A 158 -3.28 14.46 -0.32
CA LEU A 158 -3.06 15.78 -0.94
C LEU A 158 -1.64 16.32 -0.66
N ASP A 159 -1.11 16.08 0.53
CA ASP A 159 0.26 16.47 0.88
C ASP A 159 1.31 15.67 0.08
N VAL A 160 1.07 14.38 -0.19
CA VAL A 160 1.90 13.58 -1.09
C VAL A 160 1.89 14.18 -2.50
N ALA A 161 0.71 14.46 -3.03
CA ALA A 161 0.59 15.02 -4.38
C ALA A 161 1.28 16.38 -4.51
N LYS A 162 1.07 17.27 -3.55
CA LYS A 162 1.71 18.61 -3.53
C LYS A 162 3.23 18.53 -3.36
N TYR A 163 3.72 17.56 -2.59
CA TYR A 163 5.16 17.37 -2.36
C TYR A 163 5.92 17.18 -3.68
N TRP A 164 5.49 16.26 -4.53
CA TRP A 164 6.17 15.97 -5.78
C TRP A 164 6.13 17.11 -6.79
N VAL A 165 5.00 17.84 -6.84
CA VAL A 165 4.89 19.03 -7.70
C VAL A 165 5.84 20.13 -7.22
N LYS A 166 5.90 20.38 -5.90
CA LYS A 166 6.71 21.47 -5.35
C LYS A 166 8.19 21.16 -5.28
N GLU A 167 8.54 19.95 -4.86
CA GLU A 167 9.92 19.57 -4.57
C GLU A 167 10.66 19.00 -5.79
N PHE A 168 9.93 18.43 -6.75
CA PHE A 168 10.51 17.78 -7.92
C PHE A 168 10.10 18.39 -9.25
N ASP A 169 9.14 19.31 -9.26
CA ASP A 169 8.66 19.98 -10.47
C ASP A 169 8.09 19.01 -11.52
N ILE A 170 7.35 17.98 -11.05
CA ILE A 170 6.62 17.08 -11.95
C ILE A 170 5.47 17.80 -12.65
N ASP A 171 5.12 17.39 -13.86
CA ASP A 171 4.09 18.01 -14.67
C ASP A 171 2.68 17.44 -14.43
N GLY A 172 2.58 16.29 -13.79
CA GLY A 172 1.28 15.70 -13.53
C GLY A 172 1.34 14.30 -12.92
N TRP A 173 0.15 13.71 -12.80
CA TRP A 173 -0.09 12.43 -12.16
C TRP A 173 -0.86 11.47 -13.05
N ARG A 174 -0.47 10.21 -13.06
CA ARG A 174 -1.33 9.08 -13.39
C ARG A 174 -1.75 8.42 -12.09
N MET A 175 -3.04 8.43 -11.79
CA MET A 175 -3.55 7.87 -10.54
C MET A 175 -4.04 6.46 -10.77
N ASP A 176 -3.38 5.50 -10.13
CA ASP A 176 -3.80 4.11 -10.17
C ASP A 176 -5.07 3.88 -9.36
N VAL A 177 -5.93 2.97 -9.82
CA VAL A 177 -7.23 2.62 -9.21
C VAL A 177 -8.08 3.82 -8.78
N ALA A 178 -8.02 4.91 -9.53
CA ALA A 178 -8.73 6.17 -9.23
C ALA A 178 -10.23 5.99 -8.97
N LYS A 179 -10.87 4.99 -9.59
CA LYS A 179 -12.29 4.66 -9.41
C LYS A 179 -12.64 4.14 -8.01
N GLU A 180 -11.65 3.73 -7.24
CA GLU A 180 -11.83 3.20 -5.88
C GLU A 180 -11.83 4.31 -4.82
N ILE A 181 -11.61 5.56 -5.23
CA ILE A 181 -11.61 6.75 -4.38
C ILE A 181 -12.76 7.65 -4.80
N ASP A 182 -13.47 8.22 -3.82
CA ASP A 182 -14.68 9.02 -4.07
C ASP A 182 -14.44 10.26 -4.91
N LEU A 183 -15.46 10.67 -5.69
CA LEU A 183 -15.44 11.89 -6.49
C LEU A 183 -15.13 13.17 -5.70
N PRO A 184 -15.63 13.39 -4.47
CA PRO A 184 -15.28 14.55 -3.67
C PRO A 184 -13.78 14.74 -3.45
N PHE A 185 -13.02 13.65 -3.23
CA PHE A 185 -11.56 13.70 -3.13
C PHE A 185 -10.93 14.23 -4.42
N TRP A 186 -11.37 13.75 -5.56
CA TRP A 186 -10.82 14.18 -6.86
C TRP A 186 -11.14 15.63 -7.19
N SER A 187 -12.26 16.14 -6.69
CA SER A 187 -12.60 17.56 -6.83
C SER A 187 -11.67 18.45 -6.02
N GLU A 188 -11.22 17.98 -4.86
CA GLU A 188 -10.26 18.68 -4.02
C GLU A 188 -8.81 18.53 -4.54
N PHE A 189 -8.49 17.39 -5.13
CA PHE A 189 -7.17 17.09 -5.70
C PHE A 189 -6.81 18.00 -6.89
N ARG A 190 -7.80 18.43 -7.67
CA ARG A 190 -7.65 19.32 -8.86
C ARG A 190 -7.33 20.76 -8.46
#